data_773645c9a589dfb9b41bb9ec0e0ddc84
#
_entry.id   773645c9a589dfb9b41bb9ec0e0ddc84
#
_cell.length_a   1.000
_cell.length_b   1.000
_cell.length_c   1.000
_cell.angle_alpha   90.00
_cell.angle_beta   90.00
_cell.angle_gamma   90.00
#
_symmetry.space_group_name_H-M   'P 1'
#
loop_
_entity.id
_entity.type
_entity.pdbx_description
1 polymer ?
#
loop_
_entity_poly.entity_id
_entity_poly.type
_entity_poly.pdbx_seq_one_letter_code
_entity_poly.pdbx_strand_id
1 'polypeptide(L)'
;MIKAGVHDACLVFLMRRFFLSVWSLLLFFSFLASFCLGQPSGTTAGSDPAQEAQRALNLAKAGHCRESLPLLRKAAARGTQTQKDLKRQAGFAGVRCAMVDVNPDTATEFLRGLTRDFPHDPEVLYLSVHTYSDLSTRAAQELATSAPNSPQAHELNAEALEMQGKWNEAEKEYQAVLQQDPRSPGIHFRLGRLMLSRPNPAPDMAERAKQEFLQELEIDPNNAGAEYVLGELARQAQQWDEAIQRFSRVCKLDAGFGDAFLGLGSSLMSLKKFPEAIAPLETAVKLEPLNPTAHYNLAVAYTRSGRKQEAEKEFAIHRQMVQKSEPAGTAPAEPESQSQGSPQ
;
A
#
# COMPACT_ATOMS: atom_id res chain seq x y z
N MET A 1 3.06 31.93 43.22
CA MET A 1 2.31 33.16 42.94
C MET A 1 1.87 33.05 41.49
N ILE A 2 0.73 32.96 41.09
CA ILE A 2 -0.67 33.25 41.24
C ILE A 2 -1.39 32.21 40.39
N LYS A 3 -2.15 31.27 40.81
CA LYS A 3 -3.56 31.11 41.23
C LYS A 3 -4.59 31.78 40.31
N ALA A 4 -5.56 30.94 40.00
CA ALA A 4 -6.97 31.12 39.74
C ALA A 4 -7.30 31.35 38.26
N GLY A 5 -8.24 30.71 37.68
CA GLY A 5 -9.50 30.05 38.02
C GLY A 5 -10.35 30.23 36.81
N VAL A 6 -11.24 29.36 36.53
CA VAL A 6 -12.67 29.67 36.42
C VAL A 6 -13.42 28.37 36.14
N HIS A 7 -14.14 27.96 37.13
CA HIS A 7 -15.36 27.16 37.07
C HIS A 7 -16.49 27.99 36.44
N ASP A 8 -17.51 27.26 36.04
CA ASP A 8 -18.89 27.67 35.81
C ASP A 8 -19.32 28.05 34.40
N ALA A 9 -19.89 27.06 33.74
CA ALA A 9 -21.13 27.21 32.97
C ALA A 9 -21.80 25.86 32.71
N CYS A 10 -22.12 25.19 33.80
CA CYS A 10 -23.11 24.09 33.77
C CYS A 10 -24.28 24.59 34.60
N LEU A 11 -25.50 24.49 34.17
CA LEU A 11 -26.79 24.90 34.71
C LEU A 11 -27.32 26.18 34.08
N VAL A 12 -28.17 26.04 33.12
CA VAL A 12 -29.49 26.68 32.99
C VAL A 12 -30.12 26.15 31.69
N PHE A 13 -30.95 25.17 31.76
CA PHE A 13 -32.20 25.00 31.01
C PHE A 13 -32.88 23.69 31.38
N LEU A 14 -33.19 23.60 32.67
CA LEU A 14 -34.26 22.73 33.16
C LEU A 14 -35.39 23.70 33.61
N MET A 15 -36.61 23.32 33.28
CA MET A 15 -37.86 23.94 33.64
C MET A 15 -38.49 24.93 32.64
N ARG A 16 -39.30 24.38 31.77
CA ARG A 16 -40.70 24.86 31.66
C ARG A 16 -41.62 23.69 31.39
N ARG A 17 -42.15 23.21 32.45
CA ARG A 17 -43.28 22.28 32.58
C ARG A 17 -44.60 23.03 32.54
N PHE A 18 -45.60 22.32 32.01
CA PHE A 18 -47.00 22.28 32.44
C PHE A 18 -47.91 23.45 32.10
N PHE A 19 -49.04 23.00 31.70
CA PHE A 19 -50.45 23.47 31.83
C PHE A 19 -51.04 23.76 30.47
N LEU A 20 -52.13 23.26 30.09
CA LEU A 20 -53.51 22.92 30.49
C LEU A 20 -54.17 22.43 29.21
N SER A 21 -54.99 21.57 29.13
CA SER A 21 -56.06 20.81 29.76
C SER A 21 -57.19 20.66 28.73
N VAL A 22 -57.62 19.46 28.59
CA VAL A 22 -59.00 18.93 28.66
C VAL A 22 -60.13 19.89 28.21
N TRP A 23 -60.91 19.35 27.33
CA TRP A 23 -62.33 19.53 26.96
C TRP A 23 -62.47 19.63 25.43
N SER A 24 -63.21 18.83 24.72
CA SER A 24 -64.62 18.42 24.91
C SER A 24 -64.94 17.21 24.08
N LEU A 25 -65.63 16.32 24.72
CA LEU A 25 -66.44 15.23 24.16
C LEU A 25 -67.67 15.79 23.41
N LEU A 26 -68.16 14.92 22.50
CA LEU A 26 -69.56 14.63 22.15
C LEU A 26 -70.14 15.26 20.88
N LEU A 27 -70.75 14.28 20.16
CA LEU A 27 -71.96 14.28 19.30
C LEU A 27 -71.66 14.54 17.80
N PHE A 28 -72.07 13.74 16.84
CA PHE A 28 -73.31 12.98 16.60
C PHE A 28 -73.14 11.98 15.47
N PHE A 29 -73.50 10.77 15.65
CA PHE A 29 -74.44 9.86 14.99
C PHE A 29 -74.82 10.14 13.54
N SER A 30 -74.73 8.99 12.79
CA SER A 30 -75.59 8.53 11.71
C SER A 30 -75.38 9.12 10.32
N PHE A 31 -74.86 8.28 9.42
CA PHE A 31 -75.60 7.89 8.23
C PHE A 31 -75.07 6.56 7.69
N LEU A 32 -75.83 5.48 7.83
CA LEU A 32 -75.65 4.27 7.07
C LEU A 32 -76.06 4.53 5.61
N ALA A 33 -75.18 4.23 4.70
CA ALA A 33 -75.52 3.88 3.33
C ALA A 33 -74.56 2.81 2.83
N SER A 34 -75.05 1.60 2.73
CA SER A 34 -74.45 0.49 2.01
C SER A 34 -74.03 0.87 0.59
N PHE A 35 -72.79 0.67 0.24
CA PHE A 35 -72.42 0.39 -1.14
C PHE A 35 -71.36 -0.70 -1.11
N CYS A 36 -71.76 -1.93 -1.32
CA CYS A 36 -70.94 -3.02 -1.78
C CYS A 36 -70.49 -2.71 -3.18
N LEU A 37 -69.17 -2.45 -3.36
CA LEU A 37 -68.51 -2.62 -4.63
C LEU A 37 -67.02 -2.87 -4.37
N GLY A 38 -66.61 -4.10 -4.68
CA GLY A 38 -65.30 -4.45 -5.17
C GLY A 38 -64.12 -4.02 -4.34
N GLN A 39 -63.65 -4.84 -3.37
CA GLN A 39 -62.24 -4.81 -2.97
C GLN A 39 -61.39 -5.15 -4.21
N PRO A 40 -60.53 -4.23 -4.68
CA PRO A 40 -59.42 -4.69 -5.49
C PRO A 40 -58.50 -5.47 -4.55
N SER A 41 -58.38 -6.78 -4.82
CA SER A 41 -57.34 -7.62 -4.28
C SER A 41 -56.04 -6.85 -4.38
N GLY A 42 -55.57 -6.35 -3.24
CA GLY A 42 -54.26 -5.74 -3.13
C GLY A 42 -53.20 -6.78 -3.44
N THR A 43 -52.85 -6.88 -4.73
CA THR A 43 -51.55 -7.34 -5.11
C THR A 43 -50.60 -6.40 -4.38
N THR A 44 -49.86 -6.90 -3.41
CA THR A 44 -48.66 -6.28 -2.90
C THR A 44 -47.76 -6.04 -4.12
N ALA A 45 -47.88 -4.87 -4.72
CA ALA A 45 -46.97 -4.39 -5.74
C ALA A 45 -45.60 -4.40 -5.10
N GLY A 46 -44.84 -5.46 -5.36
CA GLY A 46 -43.43 -5.48 -5.01
C GLY A 46 -42.82 -4.20 -5.60
N SER A 47 -42.32 -3.32 -4.75
CA SER A 47 -41.68 -2.08 -5.18
C SER A 47 -40.68 -2.43 -6.26
N ASP A 48 -40.72 -1.72 -7.38
CA ASP A 48 -39.77 -1.89 -8.48
C ASP A 48 -38.34 -1.86 -7.88
N PRO A 49 -37.53 -2.88 -8.12
CA PRO A 49 -36.16 -2.94 -7.60
C PRO A 49 -35.31 -1.68 -7.89
N ALA A 50 -35.59 -1.01 -9.01
CA ALA A 50 -34.94 0.24 -9.36
C ALA A 50 -35.38 1.42 -8.48
N GLN A 51 -36.70 1.46 -8.15
CA GLN A 51 -37.22 2.47 -7.23
C GLN A 51 -36.70 2.27 -5.80
N GLU A 52 -36.57 1.02 -5.33
CA GLU A 52 -36.00 0.69 -4.02
C GLU A 52 -34.54 1.13 -3.94
N ALA A 53 -33.77 0.85 -4.98
CA ALA A 53 -32.36 1.28 -5.06
C ALA A 53 -32.22 2.81 -5.12
N GLN A 54 -33.06 3.50 -5.89
CA GLN A 54 -33.06 4.96 -5.94
C GLN A 54 -33.44 5.58 -4.59
N ARG A 55 -34.39 5.01 -3.88
CA ARG A 55 -34.75 5.40 -2.52
C ARG A 55 -33.53 5.25 -1.57
N ALA A 56 -32.82 4.12 -1.66
CA ALA A 56 -31.63 3.88 -0.86
C ALA A 56 -30.54 4.93 -1.10
N LEU A 57 -30.31 5.27 -2.38
CA LEU A 57 -29.34 6.32 -2.76
C LEU A 57 -29.76 7.70 -2.24
N ASN A 58 -31.06 8.04 -2.28
CA ASN A 58 -31.56 9.30 -1.75
C ASN A 58 -31.38 9.40 -0.23
N LEU A 59 -31.68 8.31 0.50
CA LEU A 59 -31.42 8.21 1.94
C LEU A 59 -29.95 8.40 2.27
N ALA A 60 -29.05 7.76 1.52
CA ALA A 60 -27.62 7.90 1.70
C ALA A 60 -27.15 9.34 1.44
N LYS A 61 -27.66 9.99 0.38
CA LYS A 61 -27.36 11.40 0.07
C LYS A 61 -27.87 12.36 1.17
N ALA A 62 -28.98 12.03 1.80
CA ALA A 62 -29.54 12.80 2.92
C ALA A 62 -28.84 12.53 4.27
N GLY A 63 -27.82 11.63 4.30
CA GLY A 63 -27.09 11.29 5.52
C GLY A 63 -27.78 10.23 6.41
N HIS A 64 -28.89 9.65 5.96
CA HIS A 64 -29.62 8.58 6.68
C HIS A 64 -28.94 7.21 6.45
N CYS A 65 -27.67 7.11 6.83
CA CYS A 65 -26.83 5.95 6.51
C CYS A 65 -27.35 4.64 7.09
N ARG A 66 -27.80 4.62 8.35
CA ARG A 66 -28.32 3.40 8.99
C ARG A 66 -29.55 2.83 8.27
N GLU A 67 -30.44 3.69 7.82
CA GLU A 67 -31.65 3.27 7.09
C GLU A 67 -31.31 2.86 5.66
N SER A 68 -30.31 3.49 5.05
CA SER A 68 -29.92 3.22 3.66
C SER A 68 -29.12 1.92 3.49
N LEU A 69 -28.25 1.56 4.44
CA LEU A 69 -27.33 0.42 4.33
C LEU A 69 -28.00 -0.90 3.95
N PRO A 70 -29.10 -1.37 4.59
CA PRO A 70 -29.75 -2.62 4.21
C PRO A 70 -30.35 -2.57 2.80
N LEU A 71 -30.85 -1.42 2.37
CA LEU A 71 -31.39 -1.23 1.02
C LEU A 71 -30.27 -1.17 -0.03
N LEU A 72 -29.17 -0.48 0.27
CA LEU A 72 -27.97 -0.42 -0.57
C LEU A 72 -27.35 -1.81 -0.75
N ARG A 73 -27.31 -2.64 0.30
CA ARG A 73 -26.84 -4.03 0.22
C ARG A 73 -27.67 -4.84 -0.78
N LYS A 74 -29.00 -4.72 -0.72
CA LYS A 74 -29.89 -5.37 -1.70
C LYS A 74 -29.65 -4.87 -3.12
N ALA A 75 -29.48 -3.56 -3.31
CA ALA A 75 -29.23 -2.96 -4.61
C ALA A 75 -27.86 -3.38 -5.18
N ALA A 76 -26.81 -3.43 -4.36
CA ALA A 76 -25.48 -3.87 -4.75
C ALA A 76 -25.40 -5.38 -5.04
N ALA A 77 -26.22 -6.21 -4.40
CA ALA A 77 -26.26 -7.65 -4.63
C ALA A 77 -27.02 -8.05 -5.91
N ARG A 78 -28.02 -7.26 -6.33
CA ARG A 78 -28.83 -7.53 -7.52
C ARG A 78 -28.07 -7.16 -8.80
N GLY A 79 -27.97 -8.06 -9.75
CA GLY A 79 -27.21 -7.83 -10.97
C GLY A 79 -27.83 -8.37 -12.22
N THR A 80 -28.59 -7.53 -12.95
CA THR A 80 -28.74 -7.66 -14.40
C THR A 80 -27.82 -6.67 -15.09
N GLN A 81 -27.37 -6.97 -16.33
CA GLN A 81 -26.46 -6.10 -17.10
C GLN A 81 -26.99 -4.66 -17.26
N THR A 82 -28.32 -4.50 -17.30
CA THR A 82 -29.05 -3.23 -17.42
C THR A 82 -29.00 -2.35 -16.17
N GLN A 83 -28.52 -2.87 -15.03
CA GLN A 83 -28.48 -2.15 -13.75
C GLN A 83 -27.05 -1.96 -13.20
N LYS A 84 -26.02 -2.13 -14.04
CA LYS A 84 -24.61 -2.01 -13.62
C LYS A 84 -24.33 -0.66 -12.95
N ASP A 85 -24.81 0.44 -13.53
CA ASP A 85 -24.58 1.78 -12.97
C ASP A 85 -25.24 1.97 -11.62
N LEU A 86 -26.47 1.47 -11.46
CA LEU A 86 -27.19 1.55 -10.20
C LEU A 86 -26.52 0.70 -9.11
N LYS A 87 -26.06 -0.50 -9.48
CA LYS A 87 -25.29 -1.40 -8.61
C LYS A 87 -23.99 -0.73 -8.16
N ARG A 88 -23.26 -0.10 -9.09
CA ARG A 88 -22.06 0.65 -8.83
C ARG A 88 -22.31 1.79 -7.86
N GLN A 89 -23.31 2.64 -8.13
CA GLN A 89 -23.69 3.74 -7.25
C GLN A 89 -24.08 3.26 -5.84
N ALA A 90 -24.83 2.17 -5.74
CA ALA A 90 -25.22 1.57 -4.47
C ALA A 90 -24.00 1.07 -3.68
N GLY A 91 -23.03 0.45 -4.36
CA GLY A 91 -21.76 0.04 -3.75
C GLY A 91 -20.97 1.23 -3.19
N PHE A 92 -20.80 2.29 -3.98
CA PHE A 92 -20.12 3.52 -3.55
C PHE A 92 -20.81 4.19 -2.36
N ALA A 93 -22.14 4.31 -2.41
CA ALA A 93 -22.91 4.87 -1.31
C ALA A 93 -22.83 3.98 -0.06
N GLY A 94 -22.81 2.66 -0.25
CA GLY A 94 -22.67 1.67 0.83
C GLY A 94 -21.33 1.81 1.56
N VAL A 95 -20.21 1.89 0.83
CA VAL A 95 -18.89 2.12 1.44
C VAL A 95 -18.89 3.42 2.24
N ARG A 96 -19.33 4.54 1.63
CA ARG A 96 -19.34 5.85 2.31
C ARG A 96 -20.20 5.83 3.57
N CYS A 97 -21.40 5.28 3.50
CA CYS A 97 -22.31 5.20 4.65
C CYS A 97 -21.75 4.29 5.76
N ALA A 98 -21.15 3.17 5.40
CA ALA A 98 -20.54 2.27 6.37
C ALA A 98 -19.34 2.91 7.08
N MET A 99 -18.52 3.72 6.36
CA MET A 99 -17.41 4.47 6.95
C MET A 99 -17.89 5.57 7.91
N VAL A 100 -19.01 6.25 7.59
CA VAL A 100 -19.64 7.25 8.48
C VAL A 100 -20.22 6.59 9.74
N ASP A 101 -20.87 5.43 9.61
CA ASP A 101 -21.47 4.68 10.74
C ASP A 101 -20.43 3.84 11.51
N VAL A 102 -19.13 4.02 11.21
CA VAL A 102 -18.00 3.31 11.85
C VAL A 102 -18.18 1.79 11.82
N ASN A 103 -18.55 1.25 10.67
CA ASN A 103 -18.76 -0.18 10.46
C ASN A 103 -17.79 -0.73 9.40
N PRO A 104 -16.55 -1.12 9.82
CA PRO A 104 -15.51 -1.59 8.91
C PRO A 104 -15.92 -2.81 8.09
N ASP A 105 -16.61 -3.76 8.71
CA ASP A 105 -17.03 -5.01 8.05
C ASP A 105 -18.01 -4.73 6.91
N THR A 106 -18.97 -3.86 7.14
CA THR A 106 -19.91 -3.45 6.10
C THR A 106 -19.21 -2.64 4.99
N ALA A 107 -18.27 -1.77 5.33
CA ALA A 107 -17.49 -1.03 4.32
C ALA A 107 -16.68 -1.98 3.43
N THR A 108 -16.00 -2.95 4.03
CA THR A 108 -15.22 -3.97 3.29
C THR A 108 -16.10 -4.92 2.48
N GLU A 109 -17.32 -5.25 2.94
CA GLU A 109 -18.30 -6.04 2.19
C GLU A 109 -18.67 -5.34 0.87
N PHE A 110 -19.08 -4.06 0.93
CA PHE A 110 -19.42 -3.28 -0.25
C PHE A 110 -18.20 -3.10 -1.18
N LEU A 111 -17.02 -2.82 -0.62
CA LEU A 111 -15.80 -2.63 -1.38
C LEU A 111 -15.41 -3.91 -2.15
N ARG A 112 -15.50 -5.07 -1.50
CA ARG A 112 -15.25 -6.37 -2.13
C ARG A 112 -16.22 -6.62 -3.28
N GLY A 113 -17.50 -6.24 -3.14
CA GLY A 113 -18.48 -6.29 -4.22
C GLY A 113 -18.08 -5.42 -5.40
N LEU A 114 -17.66 -4.18 -5.16
CA LEU A 114 -17.23 -3.25 -6.17
C LEU A 114 -15.96 -3.73 -6.91
N THR A 115 -14.93 -4.16 -6.18
CA THR A 115 -13.67 -4.62 -6.79
C THR A 115 -13.82 -5.88 -7.61
N ARG A 116 -14.73 -6.79 -7.21
CA ARG A 116 -15.07 -7.98 -7.99
C ARG A 116 -15.79 -7.63 -9.29
N ASP A 117 -16.77 -6.71 -9.24
CA ASP A 117 -17.65 -6.42 -10.36
C ASP A 117 -17.07 -5.34 -11.32
N PHE A 118 -16.15 -4.52 -10.81
CA PHE A 118 -15.50 -3.41 -11.52
C PHE A 118 -13.97 -3.34 -11.23
N PRO A 119 -13.21 -4.41 -11.54
CA PRO A 119 -11.81 -4.56 -11.08
C PRO A 119 -10.84 -3.53 -11.64
N HIS A 120 -11.16 -2.92 -12.79
CA HIS A 120 -10.31 -1.93 -13.48
C HIS A 120 -10.92 -0.53 -13.52
N ASP A 121 -12.00 -0.29 -12.76
CA ASP A 121 -12.62 1.03 -12.66
C ASP A 121 -11.74 1.95 -11.81
N PRO A 122 -11.23 3.08 -12.36
CA PRO A 122 -10.34 3.97 -11.62
C PRO A 122 -10.96 4.54 -10.34
N GLU A 123 -12.27 4.82 -10.34
CA GLU A 123 -12.95 5.35 -9.15
C GLU A 123 -13.10 4.27 -8.07
N VAL A 124 -13.31 3.01 -8.45
CA VAL A 124 -13.35 1.88 -7.51
C VAL A 124 -11.96 1.67 -6.90
N LEU A 125 -10.91 1.70 -7.72
CA LEU A 125 -9.53 1.59 -7.24
C LEU A 125 -9.18 2.75 -6.30
N TYR A 126 -9.55 3.98 -6.66
CA TYR A 126 -9.36 5.17 -5.83
C TYR A 126 -10.09 5.05 -4.48
N LEU A 127 -11.38 4.67 -4.51
CA LEU A 127 -12.17 4.42 -3.30
C LEU A 127 -11.54 3.34 -2.42
N SER A 128 -11.00 2.28 -3.04
CA SER A 128 -10.34 1.18 -2.32
C SER A 128 -9.12 1.68 -1.56
N VAL A 129 -8.25 2.46 -2.21
CA VAL A 129 -7.06 3.03 -1.57
C VAL A 129 -7.45 3.85 -0.35
N HIS A 130 -8.41 4.78 -0.49
CA HIS A 130 -8.82 5.64 0.62
C HIS A 130 -9.51 4.87 1.75
N THR A 131 -10.40 3.93 1.40
CA THR A 131 -11.10 3.12 2.41
C THR A 131 -10.13 2.28 3.23
N TYR A 132 -9.19 1.57 2.57
CA TYR A 132 -8.20 0.76 3.30
C TYR A 132 -7.23 1.62 4.11
N SER A 133 -6.85 2.80 3.61
CA SER A 133 -6.03 3.75 4.36
C SER A 133 -6.72 4.24 5.64
N ASP A 134 -8.00 4.62 5.55
CA ASP A 134 -8.78 5.04 6.71
C ASP A 134 -8.96 3.92 7.73
N LEU A 135 -9.23 2.69 7.26
CA LEU A 135 -9.36 1.52 8.13
C LEU A 135 -8.04 1.18 8.81
N SER A 136 -6.93 1.24 8.08
CA SER A 136 -5.58 1.04 8.63
C SER A 136 -5.26 2.08 9.71
N THR A 137 -5.55 3.37 9.44
CA THR A 137 -5.34 4.46 10.39
C THR A 137 -6.15 4.27 11.67
N ARG A 138 -7.43 3.88 11.56
CA ARG A 138 -8.28 3.59 12.72
C ARG A 138 -7.77 2.41 13.54
N ALA A 139 -7.33 1.33 12.86
CA ALA A 139 -6.76 0.18 13.55
C ALA A 139 -5.47 0.53 14.30
N ALA A 140 -4.61 1.36 13.71
CA ALA A 140 -3.40 1.86 14.34
C ALA A 140 -3.72 2.75 15.57
N GLN A 141 -4.73 3.62 15.46
CA GLN A 141 -5.20 4.43 16.59
C GLN A 141 -5.79 3.59 17.72
N GLU A 142 -6.56 2.56 17.38
CA GLU A 142 -7.11 1.62 18.37
C GLU A 142 -5.99 0.88 19.09
N LEU A 143 -5.00 0.38 18.36
CA LEU A 143 -3.84 -0.28 18.95
C LEU A 143 -3.07 0.67 19.88
N ALA A 144 -2.83 1.90 19.44
CA ALA A 144 -2.12 2.90 20.24
C ALA A 144 -2.87 3.30 21.52
N THR A 145 -4.20 3.17 21.55
CA THR A 145 -5.01 3.49 22.74
C THR A 145 -5.23 2.28 23.65
N SER A 146 -5.45 1.10 23.07
CA SER A 146 -5.78 -0.13 23.83
C SER A 146 -4.55 -0.85 24.35
N ALA A 147 -3.43 -0.81 23.63
CA ALA A 147 -2.20 -1.50 23.97
C ALA A 147 -0.93 -0.68 23.60
N PRO A 148 -0.75 0.52 24.17
CA PRO A 148 0.30 1.48 23.76
C PRO A 148 1.74 0.95 23.94
N ASN A 149 1.94 0.02 24.86
CA ASN A 149 3.25 -0.55 25.16
C ASN A 149 3.42 -1.98 24.60
N SER A 150 2.54 -2.41 23.68
CA SER A 150 2.70 -3.71 23.03
C SER A 150 3.83 -3.68 22.00
N PRO A 151 4.49 -4.82 21.72
CA PRO A 151 5.47 -4.91 20.64
C PRO A 151 4.94 -4.38 19.30
N GLN A 152 3.68 -4.67 18.99
CA GLN A 152 3.01 -4.23 17.75
C GLN A 152 2.83 -2.71 17.71
N ALA A 153 2.51 -2.06 18.84
CA ALA A 153 2.40 -0.61 18.90
C ALA A 153 3.76 0.06 18.72
N HIS A 154 4.82 -0.46 19.36
CA HIS A 154 6.18 0.01 19.16
C HIS A 154 6.64 -0.18 17.70
N GLU A 155 6.35 -1.32 17.07
CA GLU A 155 6.69 -1.58 15.68
C GLU A 155 6.02 -0.58 14.72
N LEU A 156 4.71 -0.38 14.84
CA LEU A 156 3.99 0.61 14.02
C LEU A 156 4.46 2.05 14.26
N ASN A 157 4.80 2.40 15.50
CA ASN A 157 5.34 3.72 15.83
C ASN A 157 6.72 3.91 15.20
N ALA A 158 7.59 2.88 15.24
CA ALA A 158 8.89 2.90 14.58
C ALA A 158 8.75 3.13 13.07
N GLU A 159 7.85 2.40 12.39
CA GLU A 159 7.58 2.58 10.96
C GLU A 159 7.10 4.00 10.63
N ALA A 160 6.21 4.56 11.45
CA ALA A 160 5.73 5.92 11.28
C ALA A 160 6.84 6.97 11.47
N LEU A 161 7.74 6.73 12.42
CA LEU A 161 8.91 7.59 12.68
C LEU A 161 9.95 7.49 11.56
N GLU A 162 10.17 6.30 10.97
CA GLU A 162 11.01 6.13 9.78
C GLU A 162 10.50 7.00 8.62
N MET A 163 9.19 6.95 8.32
CA MET A 163 8.60 7.75 7.24
C MET A 163 8.74 9.26 7.47
N GLN A 164 8.85 9.70 8.74
CA GLN A 164 9.08 11.09 9.11
C GLN A 164 10.59 11.46 9.13
N GLY A 165 11.49 10.52 8.85
CA GLY A 165 12.93 10.73 8.95
C GLY A 165 13.46 10.87 10.38
N LYS A 166 12.68 10.44 11.38
CA LYS A 166 13.05 10.48 12.80
C LYS A 166 13.78 9.21 13.22
N TRP A 167 14.95 9.01 12.59
CA TRP A 167 15.72 7.77 12.67
C TRP A 167 16.07 7.31 14.10
N ASN A 168 16.48 8.24 14.98
CA ASN A 168 16.87 7.91 16.34
C ASN A 168 15.67 7.51 17.21
N GLU A 169 14.51 8.08 16.95
CA GLU A 169 13.27 7.75 17.65
C GLU A 169 12.76 6.38 17.18
N ALA A 170 12.79 6.12 15.86
CA ALA A 170 12.44 4.83 15.30
C ALA A 170 13.33 3.69 15.84
N GLU A 171 14.66 3.92 15.95
CA GLU A 171 15.58 2.93 16.54
C GLU A 171 15.19 2.57 17.98
N LYS A 172 14.81 3.55 18.80
CA LYS A 172 14.37 3.30 20.18
C LYS A 172 13.10 2.46 20.27
N GLU A 173 12.16 2.70 19.34
CA GLU A 173 10.93 1.94 19.29
C GLU A 173 11.19 0.48 18.89
N TYR A 174 12.02 0.22 17.88
CA TYR A 174 12.42 -1.15 17.56
C TYR A 174 13.18 -1.84 18.69
N GLN A 175 14.06 -1.10 19.39
CA GLN A 175 14.74 -1.62 20.59
C GLN A 175 13.76 -1.96 21.72
N ALA A 176 12.67 -1.19 21.87
CA ALA A 176 11.64 -1.51 22.85
C ALA A 176 10.90 -2.81 22.52
N VAL A 177 10.72 -3.15 21.24
CA VAL A 177 10.22 -4.48 20.84
C VAL A 177 11.18 -5.57 21.30
N LEU A 178 12.49 -5.43 21.00
CA LEU A 178 13.51 -6.42 21.37
C LEU A 178 13.74 -6.55 22.88
N GLN A 179 13.45 -5.51 23.67
CA GLN A 179 13.48 -5.60 25.13
C GLN A 179 12.36 -6.51 25.65
N GLN A 180 11.22 -6.59 24.98
CA GLN A 180 10.10 -7.45 25.35
C GLN A 180 10.25 -8.85 24.77
N ASP A 181 10.67 -8.97 23.53
CA ASP A 181 10.95 -10.22 22.84
C ASP A 181 12.25 -10.10 22.01
N PRO A 182 13.39 -10.54 22.58
CA PRO A 182 14.70 -10.48 21.90
C PRO A 182 14.79 -11.33 20.62
N ARG A 183 13.85 -12.23 20.39
CA ARG A 183 13.79 -13.09 19.21
C ARG A 183 12.60 -12.75 18.30
N SER A 184 12.07 -11.55 18.40
CA SER A 184 10.98 -11.09 17.53
C SER A 184 11.43 -11.08 16.08
N PRO A 185 10.84 -11.91 15.20
CA PRO A 185 11.28 -12.04 13.81
C PRO A 185 11.12 -10.74 13.03
N GLY A 186 12.10 -10.39 12.20
CA GLY A 186 12.07 -9.22 11.33
C GLY A 186 12.52 -7.91 11.98
N ILE A 187 12.60 -7.81 13.30
CA ILE A 187 12.95 -6.55 13.98
C ILE A 187 14.43 -6.22 13.81
N HIS A 188 15.32 -7.20 13.93
CA HIS A 188 16.74 -7.01 13.64
C HIS A 188 16.96 -6.62 12.18
N PHE A 189 16.23 -7.21 11.23
CA PHE A 189 16.27 -6.81 9.83
C PHE A 189 15.85 -5.34 9.65
N ARG A 190 14.76 -4.89 10.30
CA ARG A 190 14.30 -3.49 10.27
C ARG A 190 15.33 -2.53 10.85
N LEU A 191 15.96 -2.88 11.98
CA LEU A 191 17.03 -2.08 12.58
C LEU A 191 18.22 -1.94 11.66
N GLY A 192 18.70 -3.03 11.08
CA GLY A 192 19.83 -2.99 10.13
C GLY A 192 19.49 -2.12 8.91
N ARG A 193 18.30 -2.26 8.34
CA ARG A 193 17.81 -1.43 7.23
C ARG A 193 17.70 0.04 7.62
N LEU A 194 17.15 0.34 8.81
CA LEU A 194 17.04 1.69 9.37
C LEU A 194 18.41 2.36 9.45
N MET A 195 19.42 1.64 9.93
CA MET A 195 20.79 2.14 10.05
C MET A 195 21.40 2.50 8.69
N LEU A 196 21.18 1.67 7.67
CA LEU A 196 21.69 1.90 6.30
C LEU A 196 20.94 3.01 5.55
N SER A 197 19.69 3.30 5.91
CA SER A 197 18.85 4.30 5.25
C SER A 197 19.08 5.73 5.78
N ARG A 198 19.87 5.90 6.83
CA ARG A 198 20.13 7.22 7.41
C ARG A 198 20.94 8.10 6.45
N PRO A 199 20.56 9.36 6.25
CA PRO A 199 21.42 10.31 5.57
C PRO A 199 22.66 10.58 6.44
N ASN A 200 23.85 10.57 5.83
CA ASN A 200 25.15 10.80 6.49
C ASN A 200 25.36 9.85 7.70
N PRO A 201 25.40 8.53 7.49
CA PRO A 201 25.57 7.57 8.57
C PRO A 201 26.96 7.74 9.23
N ALA A 202 27.03 7.44 10.53
CA ALA A 202 28.31 7.36 11.22
C ALA A 202 29.20 6.26 10.61
N PRO A 203 30.52 6.36 10.69
CA PRO A 203 31.43 5.40 10.04
C PRO A 203 31.25 3.93 10.46
N ASP A 204 30.80 3.70 11.69
CA ASP A 204 30.50 2.37 12.26
C ASP A 204 29.13 1.82 11.92
N MET A 205 28.27 2.64 11.29
CA MET A 205 26.86 2.30 11.09
C MET A 205 26.67 1.08 10.20
N ALA A 206 27.51 0.93 9.16
CA ALA A 206 27.44 -0.24 8.27
C ALA A 206 27.79 -1.54 9.01
N GLU A 207 28.78 -1.49 9.90
CA GLU A 207 29.16 -2.66 10.71
C GLU A 207 28.05 -3.01 11.73
N ARG A 208 27.47 -2.01 12.39
CA ARG A 208 26.33 -2.22 13.28
C ARG A 208 25.14 -2.82 12.55
N ALA A 209 24.81 -2.30 11.36
CA ALA A 209 23.77 -2.85 10.51
C ALA A 209 24.06 -4.31 10.12
N LYS A 210 25.33 -4.64 9.79
CA LYS A 210 25.76 -6.01 9.51
C LYS A 210 25.46 -6.93 10.69
N GLN A 211 25.76 -6.49 11.93
CA GLN A 211 25.47 -7.28 13.12
C GLN A 211 23.97 -7.52 13.30
N GLU A 212 23.14 -6.52 13.07
CA GLU A 212 21.68 -6.68 13.13
C GLU A 212 21.18 -7.72 12.11
N PHE A 213 21.66 -7.69 10.85
CA PHE A 213 21.29 -8.71 9.87
C PHE A 213 21.76 -10.12 10.24
N LEU A 214 22.92 -10.25 10.86
CA LEU A 214 23.39 -11.54 11.36
C LEU A 214 22.51 -12.08 12.50
N GLN A 215 22.06 -11.20 13.42
CA GLN A 215 21.14 -11.58 14.48
C GLN A 215 19.76 -12.00 13.90
N GLU A 216 19.28 -11.32 12.87
CA GLU A 216 18.07 -11.76 12.17
C GLU A 216 18.22 -13.17 11.61
N LEU A 217 19.37 -13.51 11.02
CA LEU A 217 19.61 -14.85 10.47
C LEU A 217 19.77 -15.95 11.56
N GLU A 218 20.05 -15.59 12.80
CA GLU A 218 20.00 -16.52 13.95
C GLU A 218 18.53 -16.84 14.35
N ILE A 219 17.60 -15.91 14.07
CA ILE A 219 16.17 -16.05 14.35
C ILE A 219 15.46 -16.71 13.18
N ASP A 220 15.63 -16.14 11.98
CA ASP A 220 15.12 -16.66 10.71
C ASP A 220 16.26 -16.92 9.72
N PRO A 221 16.81 -18.12 9.68
CA PRO A 221 17.87 -18.50 8.75
C PRO A 221 17.48 -18.42 7.28
N ASN A 222 16.19 -18.28 6.96
CA ASN A 222 15.69 -18.20 5.58
C ASN A 222 15.29 -16.77 5.18
N ASN A 223 15.67 -15.77 5.95
CA ASN A 223 15.43 -14.37 5.60
C ASN A 223 16.28 -13.96 4.39
N ALA A 224 15.70 -14.10 3.18
CA ALA A 224 16.38 -13.77 1.92
C ALA A 224 16.80 -12.29 1.87
N GLY A 225 16.03 -11.38 2.49
CA GLY A 225 16.36 -9.96 2.56
C GLY A 225 17.64 -9.70 3.35
N ALA A 226 17.79 -10.35 4.52
CA ALA A 226 19.00 -10.23 5.34
C ALA A 226 20.24 -10.78 4.62
N GLU A 227 20.13 -11.97 4.00
CA GLU A 227 21.22 -12.55 3.19
C GLU A 227 21.59 -11.65 2.02
N TYR A 228 20.59 -11.04 1.33
CA TYR A 228 20.85 -10.13 0.21
C TYR A 228 21.63 -8.88 0.66
N VAL A 229 21.20 -8.22 1.74
CA VAL A 229 21.88 -7.01 2.22
C VAL A 229 23.30 -7.34 2.71
N LEU A 230 23.49 -8.47 3.39
CA LEU A 230 24.83 -8.94 3.76
C LEU A 230 25.70 -9.21 2.53
N GLY A 231 25.14 -9.77 1.46
CA GLY A 231 25.82 -9.93 0.17
C GLY A 231 26.24 -8.59 -0.43
N GLU A 232 25.38 -7.58 -0.39
CA GLU A 232 25.69 -6.24 -0.87
C GLU A 232 26.77 -5.54 -0.04
N LEU A 233 26.72 -5.67 1.28
CA LEU A 233 27.77 -5.15 2.17
C LEU A 233 29.12 -5.81 1.90
N ALA A 234 29.14 -7.13 1.74
CA ALA A 234 30.34 -7.88 1.35
C ALA A 234 30.88 -7.43 -0.02
N ARG A 235 30.00 -7.24 -1.00
CA ARG A 235 30.36 -6.77 -2.34
C ARG A 235 30.98 -5.36 -2.31
N GLN A 236 30.39 -4.44 -1.52
CA GLN A 236 30.95 -3.08 -1.32
C GLN A 236 32.31 -3.11 -0.63
N ALA A 237 32.49 -4.05 0.30
CA ALA A 237 33.78 -4.28 0.98
C ALA A 237 34.78 -5.10 0.10
N GLN A 238 34.43 -5.43 -1.14
CA GLN A 238 35.22 -6.27 -2.06
C GLN A 238 35.50 -7.70 -1.54
N GLN A 239 34.70 -8.15 -0.60
CA GLN A 239 34.76 -9.51 -0.05
C GLN A 239 33.98 -10.48 -0.98
N TRP A 240 34.52 -10.69 -2.17
CA TRP A 240 33.81 -11.34 -3.28
C TRP A 240 33.33 -12.75 -2.96
N ASP A 241 34.14 -13.54 -2.25
CA ASP A 241 33.76 -14.92 -1.89
C ASP A 241 32.57 -14.93 -0.89
N GLU A 242 32.55 -14.02 0.09
CA GLU A 242 31.37 -13.85 0.98
C GLU A 242 30.15 -13.41 0.17
N ALA A 243 30.30 -12.41 -0.69
CA ALA A 243 29.21 -11.93 -1.54
C ALA A 243 28.59 -13.05 -2.39
N ILE A 244 29.45 -13.87 -3.04
CA ILE A 244 29.01 -15.02 -3.82
C ILE A 244 28.23 -16.02 -2.96
N GLN A 245 28.72 -16.33 -1.77
CA GLN A 245 28.08 -17.24 -0.84
C GLN A 245 26.67 -16.72 -0.46
N ARG A 246 26.57 -15.45 -0.06
CA ARG A 246 25.32 -14.81 0.34
C ARG A 246 24.32 -14.76 -0.81
N PHE A 247 24.70 -14.21 -1.97
CA PHE A 247 23.79 -14.17 -3.13
C PHE A 247 23.39 -15.56 -3.62
N SER A 248 24.30 -16.54 -3.61
CA SER A 248 23.92 -17.93 -3.95
C SER A 248 22.87 -18.50 -3.02
N ARG A 249 22.89 -18.10 -1.73
CA ARG A 249 21.88 -18.50 -0.78
C ARG A 249 20.54 -17.81 -1.07
N VAL A 250 20.54 -16.50 -1.37
CA VAL A 250 19.33 -15.79 -1.79
C VAL A 250 18.69 -16.44 -3.01
N CYS A 251 19.47 -16.72 -4.05
CA CYS A 251 18.98 -17.37 -5.27
C CYS A 251 18.35 -18.77 -5.03
N LYS A 252 18.76 -19.47 -3.96
CA LYS A 252 18.15 -20.74 -3.54
C LYS A 252 16.87 -20.53 -2.74
N LEU A 253 16.79 -19.47 -1.92
CA LEU A 253 15.62 -19.15 -1.10
C LEU A 253 14.50 -18.55 -1.94
N ASP A 254 14.86 -17.69 -2.89
CA ASP A 254 13.93 -16.99 -3.78
C ASP A 254 14.48 -16.99 -5.22
N ALA A 255 13.98 -17.89 -6.04
CA ALA A 255 14.34 -18.00 -7.46
C ALA A 255 13.82 -16.82 -8.32
N GLY A 256 12.94 -15.96 -7.77
CA GLY A 256 12.43 -14.76 -8.42
C GLY A 256 13.23 -13.48 -8.12
N PHE A 257 14.25 -13.57 -7.27
CA PHE A 257 15.00 -12.40 -6.83
C PHE A 257 16.08 -11.99 -7.86
N GLY A 258 15.70 -11.25 -8.90
CA GLY A 258 16.58 -10.85 -10.01
C GLY A 258 17.86 -10.15 -9.58
N ASP A 259 17.77 -9.19 -8.66
CA ASP A 259 18.95 -8.47 -8.14
C ASP A 259 19.99 -9.40 -7.49
N ALA A 260 19.56 -10.47 -6.82
CA ALA A 260 20.49 -11.43 -6.23
C ALA A 260 21.27 -12.22 -7.29
N PHE A 261 20.63 -12.60 -8.40
CA PHE A 261 21.31 -13.21 -9.53
C PHE A 261 22.29 -12.25 -10.21
N LEU A 262 21.93 -10.96 -10.31
CA LEU A 262 22.83 -9.93 -10.82
C LEU A 262 24.02 -9.73 -9.87
N GLY A 263 23.80 -9.66 -8.57
CA GLY A 263 24.84 -9.57 -7.54
C GLY A 263 25.79 -10.74 -7.57
N LEU A 264 25.25 -11.97 -7.69
CA LEU A 264 26.05 -13.21 -7.83
C LEU A 264 26.92 -13.16 -9.08
N GLY A 265 26.33 -12.86 -10.24
CA GLY A 265 27.06 -12.79 -11.50
C GLY A 265 28.15 -11.71 -11.47
N SER A 266 27.83 -10.53 -10.96
CA SER A 266 28.79 -9.42 -10.84
C SER A 266 29.97 -9.76 -9.91
N SER A 267 29.69 -10.44 -8.79
CA SER A 267 30.73 -10.88 -7.85
C SER A 267 31.65 -11.94 -8.45
N LEU A 268 31.10 -12.89 -9.22
CA LEU A 268 31.88 -13.88 -9.98
C LEU A 268 32.76 -13.22 -11.04
N MET A 269 32.24 -12.21 -11.74
CA MET A 269 33.04 -11.42 -12.71
C MET A 269 34.20 -10.70 -12.05
N SER A 270 34.02 -10.16 -10.85
CA SER A 270 35.09 -9.49 -10.07
C SER A 270 36.24 -10.44 -9.75
N LEU A 271 35.94 -11.72 -9.52
CA LEU A 271 36.94 -12.80 -9.40
C LEU A 271 37.41 -13.36 -10.74
N LYS A 272 37.04 -12.75 -11.87
CA LYS A 272 37.35 -13.22 -13.25
C LYS A 272 36.80 -14.60 -13.56
N LYS A 273 35.81 -15.12 -12.83
CA LYS A 273 35.11 -16.37 -13.05
C LYS A 273 34.00 -16.19 -14.11
N PHE A 274 34.40 -15.71 -15.31
CA PHE A 274 33.46 -15.29 -16.34
C PHE A 274 32.52 -16.40 -16.82
N PRO A 275 32.98 -17.65 -17.06
CA PRO A 275 32.08 -18.73 -17.45
C PRO A 275 31.02 -19.06 -16.41
N GLU A 276 31.37 -18.98 -15.12
CA GLU A 276 30.47 -19.26 -14.00
C GLU A 276 29.44 -18.11 -13.79
N ALA A 277 29.77 -16.88 -14.21
CA ALA A 277 28.89 -15.73 -14.11
C ALA A 277 27.73 -15.77 -15.14
N ILE A 278 27.87 -16.51 -16.22
CA ILE A 278 26.90 -16.51 -17.34
C ILE A 278 25.51 -16.93 -16.85
N ALA A 279 25.40 -18.12 -16.24
CA ALA A 279 24.11 -18.68 -15.87
C ALA A 279 23.31 -17.78 -14.86
N PRO A 280 23.93 -17.23 -13.80
CA PRO A 280 23.26 -16.23 -12.97
C PRO A 280 22.83 -14.99 -13.75
N LEU A 281 23.68 -14.44 -14.62
CA LEU A 281 23.37 -13.25 -15.40
C LEU A 281 22.26 -13.49 -16.44
N GLU A 282 22.23 -14.65 -17.08
CA GLU A 282 21.11 -15.08 -17.95
C GLU A 282 19.79 -15.10 -17.16
N THR A 283 19.83 -15.58 -15.91
CA THR A 283 18.66 -15.60 -15.04
C THR A 283 18.24 -14.19 -14.65
N ALA A 284 19.18 -13.31 -14.29
CA ALA A 284 18.92 -11.91 -13.98
C ALA A 284 18.23 -11.19 -15.17
N VAL A 285 18.75 -11.34 -16.38
CA VAL A 285 18.16 -10.77 -17.61
C VAL A 285 16.75 -11.34 -17.87
N LYS A 286 16.53 -12.62 -17.60
CA LYS A 286 15.21 -13.23 -17.76
C LYS A 286 14.19 -12.68 -16.77
N LEU A 287 14.59 -12.46 -15.52
CA LEU A 287 13.72 -11.93 -14.47
C LEU A 287 13.50 -10.41 -14.64
N GLU A 288 14.53 -9.71 -15.07
CA GLU A 288 14.53 -8.25 -15.21
C GLU A 288 14.96 -7.83 -16.62
N PRO A 289 14.13 -8.07 -17.65
CA PRO A 289 14.51 -7.85 -19.05
C PRO A 289 14.71 -6.38 -19.44
N LEU A 290 14.39 -5.44 -18.52
CA LEU A 290 14.60 -4.01 -18.71
C LEU A 290 15.77 -3.47 -17.86
N ASN A 291 16.57 -4.33 -17.25
CA ASN A 291 17.73 -3.92 -16.45
C ASN A 291 18.98 -3.79 -17.34
N PRO A 292 19.43 -2.57 -17.68
CA PRO A 292 20.56 -2.39 -18.59
C PRO A 292 21.88 -2.92 -18.00
N THR A 293 22.04 -2.92 -16.69
CA THR A 293 23.24 -3.46 -16.00
C THR A 293 23.35 -4.97 -16.16
N ALA A 294 22.23 -5.69 -16.10
CA ALA A 294 22.21 -7.13 -16.28
C ALA A 294 22.66 -7.50 -17.71
N HIS A 295 22.13 -6.84 -18.74
CA HIS A 295 22.53 -7.04 -20.13
C HIS A 295 24.00 -6.70 -20.38
N TYR A 296 24.49 -5.59 -19.82
CA TYR A 296 25.88 -5.21 -19.92
C TYR A 296 26.81 -6.26 -19.31
N ASN A 297 26.54 -6.68 -18.09
CA ASN A 297 27.36 -7.66 -17.38
C ASN A 297 27.36 -9.02 -18.09
N LEU A 298 26.19 -9.45 -18.60
CA LEU A 298 26.07 -10.68 -19.38
C LEU A 298 26.90 -10.60 -20.68
N ALA A 299 26.84 -9.47 -21.39
CA ALA A 299 27.63 -9.24 -22.60
C ALA A 299 29.13 -9.32 -22.32
N VAL A 300 29.59 -8.72 -21.21
CA VAL A 300 31.00 -8.79 -20.78
C VAL A 300 31.39 -10.23 -20.43
N ALA A 301 30.55 -10.95 -19.68
CA ALA A 301 30.78 -12.35 -19.33
C ALA A 301 30.90 -13.23 -20.58
N TYR A 302 30.00 -13.08 -21.55
CA TYR A 302 30.09 -13.78 -22.86
C TYR A 302 31.37 -13.41 -23.61
N THR A 303 31.72 -12.12 -23.69
CA THR A 303 32.95 -11.69 -24.36
C THR A 303 34.19 -12.37 -23.79
N ARG A 304 34.30 -12.35 -22.45
CA ARG A 304 35.44 -12.93 -21.72
C ARG A 304 35.46 -14.45 -21.77
N SER A 305 34.34 -15.09 -22.07
CA SER A 305 34.21 -16.54 -22.26
C SER A 305 34.30 -16.97 -23.73
N GLY A 306 34.59 -16.06 -24.66
CA GLY A 306 34.72 -16.34 -26.10
C GLY A 306 33.41 -16.44 -26.88
N ARG A 307 32.27 -16.18 -26.26
CA ARG A 307 30.92 -16.27 -26.86
C ARG A 307 30.55 -14.94 -27.52
N LYS A 308 31.25 -14.55 -28.58
CA LYS A 308 31.19 -13.25 -29.23
C LYS A 308 29.80 -12.90 -29.78
N GLN A 309 29.11 -13.85 -30.41
CA GLN A 309 27.80 -13.59 -31.03
C GLN A 309 26.72 -13.27 -29.99
N GLU A 310 26.74 -13.97 -28.85
CA GLU A 310 25.83 -13.74 -27.76
C GLU A 310 26.13 -12.37 -27.09
N ALA A 311 27.41 -12.07 -26.93
CA ALA A 311 27.85 -10.78 -26.40
C ALA A 311 27.34 -9.60 -27.23
N GLU A 312 27.44 -9.66 -28.55
CA GLU A 312 26.97 -8.62 -29.47
C GLU A 312 25.48 -8.38 -29.35
N LYS A 313 24.66 -9.45 -29.18
CA LYS A 313 23.22 -9.32 -28.97
C LYS A 313 22.91 -8.55 -27.68
N GLU A 314 23.53 -8.95 -26.57
CA GLU A 314 23.31 -8.32 -25.27
C GLU A 314 23.79 -6.86 -25.24
N PHE A 315 24.93 -6.55 -25.85
CA PHE A 315 25.38 -5.18 -26.02
C PHE A 315 24.43 -4.34 -26.89
N ALA A 316 23.81 -4.93 -27.92
CA ALA A 316 22.84 -4.21 -28.74
C ALA A 316 21.59 -3.83 -27.94
N ILE A 317 21.09 -4.77 -27.10
CA ILE A 317 19.94 -4.52 -26.21
C ILE A 317 20.29 -3.42 -25.19
N HIS A 318 21.45 -3.55 -24.54
CA HIS A 318 21.93 -2.53 -23.59
C HIS A 318 21.98 -1.13 -24.23
N ARG A 319 22.62 -0.98 -25.43
CA ARG A 319 22.68 0.31 -26.12
C ARG A 319 21.30 0.87 -26.44
N GLN A 320 20.36 0.05 -26.88
CA GLN A 320 19.00 0.48 -27.17
C GLN A 320 18.27 1.00 -25.90
N MET A 321 18.51 0.38 -24.76
CA MET A 321 17.92 0.82 -23.47
C MET A 321 18.49 2.16 -23.04
N VAL A 322 19.81 2.33 -23.09
CA VAL A 322 20.47 3.59 -22.70
C VAL A 322 20.03 4.73 -23.59
N GLN A 323 19.95 4.53 -24.92
CA GLN A 323 19.45 5.55 -25.85
C GLN A 323 18.02 5.99 -25.59
N LYS A 324 17.15 5.06 -25.14
CA LYS A 324 15.76 5.40 -24.77
C LYS A 324 15.65 6.15 -23.45
N SER A 325 16.62 6.01 -22.56
CA SER A 325 16.62 6.68 -21.27
C SER A 325 17.23 8.10 -21.31
N GLU A 326 17.97 8.45 -22.38
CA GLU A 326 18.43 9.82 -22.58
C GLU A 326 17.26 10.72 -22.98
N PRO A 327 16.99 11.84 -22.26
CA PRO A 327 15.96 12.78 -22.65
C PRO A 327 16.31 13.34 -24.03
N ALA A 328 15.36 13.30 -24.96
CA ALA A 328 15.46 13.90 -26.28
C ALA A 328 15.68 15.43 -26.14
N GLY A 329 16.94 15.88 -26.05
CA GLY A 329 17.24 17.29 -25.84
C GLY A 329 18.70 17.71 -25.75
N THR A 330 19.67 16.79 -25.83
CA THR A 330 21.09 17.16 -25.90
C THR A 330 21.72 16.66 -27.19
N ALA A 331 21.24 17.19 -28.32
CA ALA A 331 22.07 17.19 -29.54
C ALA A 331 23.28 18.08 -29.26
N PRO A 332 24.53 17.62 -29.51
CA PRO A 332 25.69 18.49 -29.43
C PRO A 332 25.47 19.65 -30.42
N ALA A 333 25.56 20.87 -29.92
CA ALA A 333 25.58 22.04 -30.82
C ALA A 333 26.65 21.86 -31.89
N GLU A 334 26.27 21.86 -33.14
CA GLU A 334 27.24 21.88 -34.24
C GLU A 334 28.16 23.10 -34.03
N PRO A 335 29.49 22.96 -34.16
CA PRO A 335 30.40 24.10 -34.07
C PRO A 335 30.03 25.09 -35.19
N GLU A 336 29.60 26.29 -34.82
CA GLU A 336 29.41 27.39 -35.73
C GLU A 336 30.66 27.58 -36.58
N SER A 337 30.54 27.38 -37.88
CA SER A 337 31.60 27.69 -38.85
C SER A 337 31.86 29.18 -38.80
N GLN A 338 32.96 29.56 -38.16
CA GLN A 338 33.49 30.93 -38.26
C GLN A 338 33.80 31.25 -39.73
N SER A 339 32.89 31.99 -40.37
CA SER A 339 33.18 32.64 -41.68
C SER A 339 34.28 33.66 -41.49
N GLN A 340 35.46 33.31 -41.96
CA GLN A 340 36.58 34.24 -42.10
C GLN A 340 36.18 35.37 -43.09
N GLY A 341 35.91 36.54 -42.54
CA GLY A 341 35.85 37.78 -43.31
C GLY A 341 37.28 38.20 -43.70
N SER A 342 37.56 38.24 -44.97
CA SER A 342 38.76 38.80 -45.58
C SER A 342 38.84 40.30 -45.37
N PRO A 343 40.04 40.90 -45.22
CA PRO A 343 40.22 42.36 -45.09
C PRO A 343 40.27 43.05 -46.45
N GLN A 344 39.67 44.21 -46.53
CA GLN A 344 40.13 45.32 -47.37
C GLN A 344 40.34 46.56 -46.54
#